data_e378463412db429c3302ef394d6be733
#
_entry.id   e378463412db429c3302ef394d6be733
#
_cell.length_a   1.000
_cell.length_b   1.000
_cell.length_c   1.000
_cell.angle_alpha   90.00
_cell.angle_beta   90.00
_cell.angle_gamma   90.00
#
_symmetry.space_group_name_H-M   'P 1'
#
loop_
_entity.id
_entity.type
_entity.pdbx_description
1 polymer ?
#
loop_
_entity_poly.entity_id
_entity_poly.type
_entity_poly.pdbx_seq_one_letter_code
_entity_poly.pdbx_strand_id
1 'polypeptide(L)'
;MESAVQMISMAFGVIGLIGAILCCVLPLWKVTTFTGAYIVNAQDIQEGLWMNCVTHSTGQQQCKAYDSMLDLPSDLHAARAMVIIACIFCGLSLLILFFGADFTTCVQNEDAKPKICLVAGVGLLLGGLLVIIPVRWSAAELKNPMLFYYQKRELGACIYIGWAAGVLMIMAGVLLCCFSRPRSSSSEGTAKYYSSSASAPGKNYV
;
A
#
# COMPACT_ATOMS: atom_id res chain seq x y z
N MET A 1 11.32 -22.61 -6.05
CA MET A 1 11.70 -21.28 -5.56
C MET A 1 10.56 -20.26 -5.71
N GLU A 2 9.81 -20.32 -6.79
CA GLU A 2 8.71 -19.36 -7.04
C GLU A 2 7.60 -19.42 -5.98
N SER A 3 7.16 -20.60 -5.58
CA SER A 3 6.13 -20.78 -4.54
C SER A 3 6.52 -20.21 -3.18
N ALA A 4 7.79 -20.33 -2.78
CA ALA A 4 8.26 -19.74 -1.52
C ALA A 4 8.23 -18.21 -1.54
N VAL A 5 8.60 -17.60 -2.66
CA VAL A 5 8.55 -16.14 -2.83
C VAL A 5 7.10 -15.65 -2.80
N GLN A 6 6.17 -16.35 -3.44
CA GLN A 6 4.75 -16.04 -3.40
C GLN A 6 4.19 -16.09 -1.98
N MET A 7 4.53 -17.13 -1.21
CA MET A 7 4.10 -17.27 0.20
C MET A 7 4.67 -16.14 1.08
N ILE A 8 5.96 -15.81 0.93
CA ILE A 8 6.60 -14.71 1.68
C ILE A 8 5.95 -13.38 1.33
N SER A 9 5.74 -13.12 0.04
CA SER A 9 5.09 -11.90 -0.43
C SER A 9 3.65 -11.77 0.07
N MET A 10 2.92 -12.89 0.12
CA MET A 10 1.59 -12.95 0.69
C MET A 10 1.60 -12.62 2.19
N ALA A 11 2.53 -13.21 2.95
CA ALA A 11 2.68 -12.91 4.37
C ALA A 11 3.00 -11.44 4.62
N PHE A 12 3.93 -10.85 3.86
CA PHE A 12 4.26 -9.42 3.95
C PHE A 12 3.08 -8.53 3.57
N GLY A 13 2.34 -8.90 2.53
CA GLY A 13 1.14 -8.18 2.11
C GLY A 13 0.04 -8.20 3.17
N VAL A 14 -0.21 -9.35 3.81
CA VAL A 14 -1.20 -9.48 4.88
C VAL A 14 -0.80 -8.67 6.11
N ILE A 15 0.46 -8.76 6.56
CA ILE A 15 0.97 -7.96 7.69
C ILE A 15 0.88 -6.47 7.36
N GLY A 16 1.24 -6.08 6.13
CA GLY A 16 1.13 -4.71 5.65
C GLY A 16 -0.32 -4.22 5.65
N LEU A 17 -1.27 -5.03 5.20
CA LEU A 17 -2.70 -4.69 5.23
C LEU A 17 -3.21 -4.50 6.66
N ILE A 18 -2.88 -5.40 7.57
CA ILE A 18 -3.24 -5.29 9.00
C ILE A 18 -2.67 -3.99 9.58
N GLY A 19 -1.39 -3.69 9.31
CA GLY A 19 -0.74 -2.46 9.74
C GLY A 19 -1.43 -1.20 9.17
N ALA A 20 -1.85 -1.20 7.92
CA ALA A 20 -2.58 -0.11 7.29
C ALA A 20 -3.97 0.09 7.92
N ILE A 21 -4.69 -0.99 8.22
CA ILE A 21 -5.98 -0.94 8.90
C ILE A 21 -5.81 -0.39 10.32
N LEU A 22 -4.81 -0.86 11.07
CA LEU A 22 -4.49 -0.34 12.40
C LEU A 22 -4.15 1.15 12.35
N CYS A 23 -3.33 1.56 11.39
CA CYS A 23 -2.99 2.97 11.15
C CYS A 23 -4.23 3.81 10.81
N CYS A 24 -5.22 3.23 10.13
CA CYS A 24 -6.47 3.90 9.78
C CYS A 24 -7.38 4.10 11.01
N VAL A 25 -7.49 3.09 11.87
CA VAL A 25 -8.49 3.06 12.96
C VAL A 25 -7.99 3.74 14.23
N LEU A 26 -6.70 3.58 14.56
CA LEU A 26 -6.16 4.09 15.82
C LEU A 26 -6.00 5.62 15.84
N PRO A 27 -6.41 6.29 16.93
CA PRO A 27 -6.29 7.75 17.09
C PRO A 27 -4.88 8.16 17.55
N LEU A 28 -3.82 7.61 16.96
CA LEU A 28 -2.43 7.82 17.36
C LEU A 28 -1.59 8.37 16.21
N TRP A 29 -2.14 9.29 15.42
CA TRP A 29 -1.41 9.93 14.33
C TRP A 29 -0.53 11.06 14.83
N LYS A 30 -1.09 11.94 15.65
CA LYS A 30 -0.38 13.07 16.28
C LYS A 30 -0.67 13.04 17.77
N VAL A 31 0.36 13.18 18.61
CA VAL A 31 0.23 13.30 20.05
C VAL A 31 0.73 14.67 20.46
N THR A 32 -0.12 15.44 21.11
CA THR A 32 0.21 16.78 21.60
C THR A 32 0.17 16.77 23.12
N THR A 33 1.32 17.00 23.75
CA THR A 33 1.43 17.11 25.19
C THR A 33 1.56 18.57 25.56
N PHE A 34 0.64 19.07 26.36
CA PHE A 34 0.73 20.43 26.91
C PHE A 34 1.56 20.42 28.19
N THR A 35 2.79 20.89 28.12
CA THR A 35 3.68 21.12 29.25
C THR A 35 3.86 22.62 29.45
N GLY A 36 2.85 23.31 29.98
CA GLY A 36 2.92 24.74 30.26
C GLY A 36 3.05 25.01 31.75
N ALA A 37 3.95 25.91 32.16
CA ALA A 37 4.22 26.29 33.55
C ALA A 37 3.00 26.84 34.31
N TYR A 38 1.89 27.09 33.64
CA TYR A 38 0.66 27.69 34.19
C TYR A 38 -0.57 26.77 34.10
N ILE A 39 -0.44 25.54 33.57
CA ILE A 39 -1.58 24.62 33.41
C ILE A 39 -1.46 23.52 34.46
N VAL A 40 -2.35 23.59 35.43
CA VAL A 40 -2.47 22.62 36.57
C VAL A 40 -2.88 21.21 36.05
N ASN A 41 -3.34 21.08 34.83
CA ASN A 41 -3.78 19.83 34.24
C ASN A 41 -2.91 19.48 33.02
N ALA A 42 -2.05 18.48 33.18
CA ALA A 42 -1.41 17.83 32.03
C ALA A 42 -2.50 17.12 31.20
N GLN A 43 -2.73 17.57 29.98
CA GLN A 43 -3.66 16.96 29.04
C GLN A 43 -2.88 16.49 27.83
N ASP A 44 -3.03 15.20 27.50
CA ASP A 44 -2.51 14.62 26.27
C ASP A 44 -3.63 14.53 25.24
N ILE A 45 -3.47 15.24 24.14
CA ILE A 45 -4.41 15.19 23.03
C ILE A 45 -3.84 14.25 21.96
N GLN A 46 -4.58 13.20 21.66
CA GLN A 46 -4.26 12.23 20.62
C GLN A 46 -5.19 12.47 19.42
N GLU A 47 -4.61 12.89 18.31
CA GLU A 47 -5.35 13.13 17.06
C GLU A 47 -5.22 11.90 16.15
N GLY A 48 -6.36 11.35 15.75
CA GLY A 48 -6.46 10.28 14.77
C GLY A 48 -7.12 10.73 13.47
N LEU A 49 -7.27 9.79 12.53
CA LEU A 49 -7.97 10.07 11.27
C LEU A 49 -9.47 10.30 11.49
N TRP A 50 -10.10 9.62 12.46
CA TRP A 50 -11.56 9.61 12.65
C TRP A 50 -12.03 10.29 13.92
N MET A 51 -11.18 10.33 14.92
CA MET A 51 -11.54 10.84 16.24
C MET A 51 -10.36 11.52 16.93
N ASN A 52 -10.68 12.42 17.84
CA ASN A 52 -9.77 13.02 18.78
C ASN A 52 -9.99 12.42 20.15
N CYS A 53 -8.93 12.02 20.83
CA CYS A 53 -8.96 11.53 22.19
C CYS A 53 -8.18 12.48 23.12
N VAL A 54 -8.80 12.87 24.21
CA VAL A 54 -8.17 13.70 25.25
C VAL A 54 -8.01 12.84 26.50
N THR A 55 -6.77 12.70 26.95
CA THR A 55 -6.46 12.00 28.20
C THR A 55 -6.24 13.03 29.30
N HIS A 56 -7.07 13.00 30.34
CA HIS A 56 -6.94 13.87 31.49
C HIS A 56 -5.93 13.28 32.50
N SER A 57 -5.40 14.15 33.38
CA SER A 57 -4.47 13.75 34.45
C SER A 57 -5.05 12.68 35.42
N THR A 58 -6.36 12.50 35.42
CA THR A 58 -7.06 11.43 36.18
C THR A 58 -6.98 10.05 35.48
N GLY A 59 -6.34 9.93 34.32
CA GLY A 59 -6.26 8.70 33.54
C GLY A 59 -7.52 8.39 32.71
N GLN A 60 -8.55 9.24 32.77
CA GLN A 60 -9.74 9.07 31.93
C GLN A 60 -9.46 9.58 30.53
N GLN A 61 -9.69 8.72 29.54
CA GLN A 61 -9.60 9.05 28.13
C GLN A 61 -11.01 9.27 27.56
N GLN A 62 -11.24 10.45 27.02
CA GLN A 62 -12.47 10.79 26.32
C GLN A 62 -12.17 10.93 24.82
N CYS A 63 -12.80 10.08 24.02
CA CYS A 63 -12.68 10.11 22.55
C CYS A 63 -13.95 10.70 21.96
N LYS A 64 -13.78 11.68 21.08
CA LYS A 64 -14.87 12.32 20.33
C LYS A 64 -14.59 12.17 18.84
N ALA A 65 -15.57 11.63 18.11
CA ALA A 65 -15.52 11.64 16.65
C ALA A 65 -15.68 13.10 16.17
N TYR A 66 -15.11 13.39 15.00
CA TYR A 66 -15.25 14.74 14.41
C TYR A 66 -16.70 14.99 14.01
N ASP A 67 -17.30 16.04 14.56
CA ASP A 67 -18.73 16.39 14.37
C ASP A 67 -19.03 16.91 12.96
N SER A 68 -18.05 17.53 12.29
CA SER A 68 -18.23 18.10 10.96
C SER A 68 -17.06 17.75 10.04
N MET A 69 -17.39 17.27 8.86
CA MET A 69 -16.40 17.03 7.80
C MET A 69 -15.80 18.33 7.26
N LEU A 70 -16.53 19.45 7.37
CA LEU A 70 -16.13 20.74 6.82
C LEU A 70 -15.10 21.49 7.68
N ASP A 71 -15.03 21.18 8.97
CA ASP A 71 -14.08 21.81 9.90
C ASP A 71 -12.69 21.14 9.94
N LEU A 72 -12.54 20.02 9.23
CA LEU A 72 -11.26 19.30 9.18
C LEU A 72 -10.31 19.97 8.19
N PRO A 73 -9.01 20.04 8.52
CA PRO A 73 -8.00 20.44 7.55
C PRO A 73 -8.05 19.50 6.32
N SER A 74 -7.92 20.08 5.14
CA SER A 74 -7.94 19.38 3.84
C SER A 74 -6.96 18.20 3.78
N ASP A 75 -5.85 18.32 4.51
CA ASP A 75 -4.79 17.32 4.59
C ASP A 75 -5.26 16.01 5.25
N LEU A 76 -6.11 16.14 6.28
CA LEU A 76 -6.65 14.97 6.97
C LEU A 76 -7.69 14.23 6.11
N HIS A 77 -8.47 14.98 5.31
CA HIS A 77 -9.37 14.37 4.32
C HIS A 77 -8.62 13.61 3.25
N ALA A 78 -7.55 14.20 2.72
CA ALA A 78 -6.69 13.54 1.74
C ALA A 78 -6.04 12.28 2.33
N ALA A 79 -5.55 12.35 3.57
CA ALA A 79 -4.97 11.19 4.25
C ALA A 79 -5.99 10.05 4.44
N ARG A 80 -7.24 10.36 4.86
CA ARG A 80 -8.32 9.36 4.95
C ARG A 80 -8.57 8.67 3.62
N ALA A 81 -8.77 9.45 2.55
CA ALA A 81 -9.05 8.92 1.22
C ALA A 81 -7.90 8.03 0.74
N MET A 82 -6.66 8.46 0.87
CA MET A 82 -5.48 7.70 0.41
C MET A 82 -5.33 6.39 1.17
N VAL A 83 -5.50 6.38 2.50
CA VAL A 83 -5.37 5.15 3.31
C VAL A 83 -6.50 4.16 3.00
N ILE A 84 -7.75 4.63 2.81
CA ILE A 84 -8.87 3.76 2.44
C ILE A 84 -8.63 3.14 1.06
N ILE A 85 -8.25 3.95 0.07
CA ILE A 85 -7.94 3.46 -1.28
C ILE A 85 -6.78 2.45 -1.22
N ALA A 86 -5.75 2.72 -0.43
CA ALA A 86 -4.63 1.80 -0.23
C ALA A 86 -5.08 0.45 0.35
N CYS A 87 -5.95 0.45 1.35
CA CYS A 87 -6.50 -0.78 1.93
C CYS A 87 -7.31 -1.59 0.89
N ILE A 88 -8.09 -0.91 0.05
CA ILE A 88 -8.87 -1.56 -1.03
C ILE A 88 -7.90 -2.17 -2.06
N PHE A 89 -6.92 -1.42 -2.54
CA PHE A 89 -5.94 -1.94 -3.51
C PHE A 89 -5.16 -3.12 -2.94
N CYS A 90 -4.70 -3.02 -1.70
CA CYS A 90 -3.98 -4.10 -1.04
C CYS A 90 -4.85 -5.35 -0.86
N GLY A 91 -6.10 -5.18 -0.39
CA GLY A 91 -7.05 -6.28 -0.23
C GLY A 91 -7.36 -6.99 -1.54
N LEU A 92 -7.66 -6.23 -2.61
CA LEU A 92 -7.88 -6.80 -3.94
C LEU A 92 -6.64 -7.50 -4.49
N SER A 93 -5.46 -6.92 -4.31
CA SER A 93 -4.20 -7.52 -4.77
C SER A 93 -3.90 -8.84 -4.04
N LEU A 94 -4.16 -8.91 -2.74
CA LEU A 94 -4.01 -10.15 -1.97
C LEU A 94 -5.02 -11.22 -2.40
N LEU A 95 -6.26 -10.85 -2.71
CA LEU A 95 -7.25 -11.79 -3.26
C LEU A 95 -6.81 -12.31 -4.62
N ILE A 96 -6.36 -11.43 -5.52
CA ILE A 96 -5.84 -11.82 -6.84
C ILE A 96 -4.63 -12.75 -6.68
N LEU A 97 -3.71 -12.44 -5.76
CA LEU A 97 -2.56 -13.27 -5.46
C LEU A 97 -2.99 -14.64 -4.91
N PHE A 98 -3.96 -14.69 -4.00
CA PHE A 98 -4.47 -15.93 -3.42
C PHE A 98 -5.04 -16.86 -4.49
N PHE A 99 -5.84 -16.34 -5.43
CA PHE A 99 -6.41 -17.12 -6.51
C PHE A 99 -5.41 -17.48 -7.61
N GLY A 100 -4.39 -16.65 -7.83
CA GLY A 100 -3.37 -16.83 -8.87
C GLY A 100 -2.10 -17.57 -8.44
N ALA A 101 -1.97 -17.85 -7.15
CA ALA A 101 -0.76 -18.50 -6.63
C ALA A 101 -0.68 -19.99 -7.00
N ASP A 102 0.55 -20.49 -7.13
CA ASP A 102 0.82 -21.89 -7.54
C ASP A 102 0.31 -22.94 -6.55
N PHE A 103 0.08 -22.57 -5.30
CA PHE A 103 -0.51 -23.44 -4.28
C PHE A 103 -2.04 -23.53 -4.36
N THR A 104 -2.68 -22.73 -5.23
CA THR A 104 -4.14 -22.75 -5.43
C THR A 104 -4.47 -23.32 -6.80
N THR A 105 -5.35 -24.32 -6.84
CA THR A 105 -5.74 -25.03 -8.08
C THR A 105 -6.79 -24.28 -8.92
N CYS A 106 -7.10 -23.03 -8.58
CA CYS A 106 -8.18 -22.25 -9.23
C CYS A 106 -7.86 -21.85 -10.67
N VAL A 107 -6.59 -21.64 -11.02
CA VAL A 107 -6.15 -21.26 -12.36
C VAL A 107 -5.35 -22.40 -12.99
N GLN A 108 -5.94 -23.07 -13.97
CA GLN A 108 -5.31 -24.20 -14.70
C GLN A 108 -4.33 -23.74 -15.79
N ASN A 109 -4.45 -22.50 -16.26
CA ASN A 109 -3.59 -21.96 -17.31
C ASN A 109 -2.26 -21.49 -16.73
N GLU A 110 -1.17 -22.23 -16.96
CA GLU A 110 0.17 -21.89 -16.46
C GLU A 110 0.70 -20.57 -17.04
N ASP A 111 0.29 -20.18 -18.24
CA ASP A 111 0.69 -18.91 -18.87
C ASP A 111 -0.01 -17.68 -18.24
N ALA A 112 -1.13 -17.87 -17.56
CA ALA A 112 -1.87 -16.80 -16.90
C ALA A 112 -1.32 -16.48 -15.50
N LYS A 113 -0.78 -17.45 -14.79
CA LYS A 113 -0.27 -17.32 -13.43
C LYS A 113 0.75 -16.19 -13.25
N PRO A 114 1.83 -16.09 -14.07
CA PRO A 114 2.81 -15.01 -13.89
C PRO A 114 2.22 -13.62 -14.15
N LYS A 115 1.23 -13.50 -15.04
CA LYS A 115 0.55 -12.22 -15.30
C LYS A 115 -0.32 -11.81 -14.11
N ILE A 116 -1.02 -12.75 -13.50
CA ILE A 116 -1.85 -12.51 -12.32
C ILE A 116 -0.99 -12.09 -11.14
N CYS A 117 0.13 -12.79 -10.89
CA CYS A 117 1.10 -12.43 -9.86
C CYS A 117 1.72 -11.05 -10.08
N LEU A 118 1.99 -10.69 -11.33
CA LEU A 118 2.51 -9.36 -11.68
C LEU A 118 1.48 -8.26 -11.41
N VAL A 119 0.22 -8.46 -11.77
CA VAL A 119 -0.86 -7.51 -11.48
C VAL A 119 -1.04 -7.34 -9.97
N ALA A 120 -1.03 -8.44 -9.20
CA ALA A 120 -1.09 -8.39 -7.75
C ALA A 120 0.12 -7.64 -7.15
N GLY A 121 1.32 -7.87 -7.69
CA GLY A 121 2.54 -7.17 -7.28
C GLY A 121 2.46 -5.66 -7.50
N VAL A 122 2.00 -5.23 -8.67
CA VAL A 122 1.79 -3.80 -8.99
C VAL A 122 0.75 -3.19 -8.05
N GLY A 123 -0.35 -3.89 -7.77
CA GLY A 123 -1.37 -3.41 -6.83
C GLY A 123 -0.84 -3.23 -5.41
N LEU A 124 0.02 -4.15 -4.92
CA LEU A 124 0.69 -4.02 -3.62
C LEU A 124 1.67 -2.84 -3.59
N LEU A 125 2.41 -2.60 -4.67
CA LEU A 125 3.30 -1.43 -4.80
C LEU A 125 2.51 -0.13 -4.71
N LEU A 126 1.43 -0.01 -5.47
CA LEU A 126 0.57 1.17 -5.44
C LEU A 126 -0.07 1.37 -4.06
N GLY A 127 -0.57 0.29 -3.44
CA GLY A 127 -1.12 0.33 -2.08
C GLY A 127 -0.09 0.81 -1.06
N GLY A 128 1.13 0.28 -1.10
CA GLY A 128 2.22 0.70 -0.21
C GLY A 128 2.60 2.16 -0.37
N LEU A 129 2.70 2.67 -1.60
CA LEU A 129 2.96 4.08 -1.88
C LEU A 129 1.85 4.98 -1.34
N LEU A 130 0.59 4.59 -1.55
CA LEU A 130 -0.57 5.34 -1.06
C LEU A 130 -0.64 5.40 0.48
N VAL A 131 -0.07 4.45 1.20
CA VAL A 131 0.09 4.52 2.66
C VAL A 131 1.24 5.44 3.06
N ILE A 132 2.39 5.35 2.38
CA ILE A 132 3.58 6.12 2.74
C ILE A 132 3.39 7.62 2.52
N ILE A 133 2.70 8.03 1.45
CA ILE A 133 2.50 9.44 1.11
C ILE A 133 1.84 10.24 2.26
N PRO A 134 0.65 9.87 2.77
CA PRO A 134 0.00 10.62 3.85
C PRO A 134 0.78 10.56 5.16
N VAL A 135 1.41 9.44 5.45
CA VAL A 135 2.24 9.28 6.65
C VAL A 135 3.46 10.20 6.59
N ARG A 136 4.10 10.30 5.43
CA ARG A 136 5.24 11.19 5.20
C ARG A 136 4.85 12.65 5.30
N TRP A 137 3.70 13.03 4.73
CA TRP A 137 3.16 14.38 4.77
C TRP A 137 2.86 14.80 6.20
N SER A 138 2.10 13.99 6.95
CA SER A 138 1.81 14.25 8.36
C SER A 138 3.08 14.40 9.21
N ALA A 139 4.12 13.62 8.93
CA ALA A 139 5.42 13.75 9.60
C ALA A 139 6.16 15.05 9.24
N ALA A 140 6.01 15.55 8.01
CA ALA A 140 6.63 16.79 7.58
C ALA A 140 6.01 18.04 8.21
N GLU A 141 4.68 18.04 8.38
CA GLU A 141 3.96 19.14 9.07
C GLU A 141 4.42 19.34 10.51
N LEU A 142 4.72 18.24 11.21
CA LEU A 142 5.20 18.29 12.59
C LEU A 142 6.59 18.92 12.75
N LYS A 143 7.37 18.99 11.66
CA LYS A 143 8.71 19.59 11.66
C LYS A 143 8.73 21.11 11.46
N ASN A 144 7.56 21.75 11.25
CA ASN A 144 7.50 23.20 11.09
C ASN A 144 7.87 23.92 12.40
N PRO A 145 8.97 24.72 12.43
CA PRO A 145 9.50 25.29 13.66
C PRO A 145 8.60 26.34 14.31
N MET A 146 7.67 26.93 13.56
CA MET A 146 6.74 27.93 14.10
C MET A 146 5.72 27.36 15.10
N LEU A 147 5.35 26.08 14.94
CA LEU A 147 4.40 25.41 15.83
C LEU A 147 5.08 24.81 17.08
N PHE A 148 6.41 24.64 17.03
CA PHE A 148 7.18 24.00 18.11
C PHE A 148 7.28 24.85 19.39
N TYR A 149 7.08 26.15 19.29
CA TYR A 149 7.32 27.05 20.44
C TYR A 149 6.24 26.99 21.53
N TYR A 150 5.02 26.57 21.18
CA TYR A 150 3.88 26.55 22.12
C TYR A 150 3.33 25.16 22.43
N GLN A 151 3.58 24.15 21.59
CA GLN A 151 3.03 22.81 21.77
C GLN A 151 4.07 21.76 21.38
N LYS A 152 4.44 20.91 22.32
CA LYS A 152 5.29 19.76 22.02
C LYS A 152 4.44 18.70 21.31
N ARG A 153 4.45 18.75 19.97
CA ARG A 153 3.80 17.74 19.12
C ARG A 153 4.77 16.62 18.82
N GLU A 154 4.37 15.41 19.12
CA GLU A 154 5.15 14.21 18.86
C GLU A 154 4.48 13.36 17.77
N LEU A 155 5.32 12.63 17.03
CA LEU A 155 4.85 11.66 16.04
C LEU A 155 4.16 10.52 16.77
N GLY A 156 2.90 10.26 16.43
CA GLY A 156 2.15 9.16 17.00
C GLY A 156 2.63 7.79 16.50
N ALA A 157 2.33 6.74 17.25
CA ALA A 157 2.71 5.37 16.91
C ALA A 157 2.17 4.92 15.55
N CYS A 158 1.02 5.42 15.10
CA CYS A 158 0.43 5.11 13.80
C CYS A 158 1.33 5.51 12.63
N ILE A 159 2.12 6.57 12.75
CA ILE A 159 3.05 6.99 11.69
C ILE A 159 4.15 5.94 11.50
N TYR A 160 4.70 5.40 12.58
CA TYR A 160 5.72 4.34 12.52
C TYR A 160 5.13 3.02 11.99
N ILE A 161 3.93 2.66 12.44
CA ILE A 161 3.20 1.48 11.94
C ILE A 161 2.88 1.65 10.46
N GLY A 162 2.46 2.84 10.03
CA GLY A 162 2.16 3.14 8.64
C GLY A 162 3.41 3.04 7.74
N TRP A 163 4.57 3.49 8.21
CA TRP A 163 5.83 3.33 7.48
C TRP A 163 6.21 1.86 7.35
N ALA A 164 6.16 1.10 8.45
CA ALA A 164 6.47 -0.32 8.44
C ALA A 164 5.52 -1.09 7.49
N ALA A 165 4.23 -0.82 7.58
CA ALA A 165 3.21 -1.42 6.72
C ALA A 165 3.45 -1.10 5.24
N GLY A 166 3.69 0.17 4.90
CA GLY A 166 3.95 0.59 3.52
C GLY A 166 5.22 -0.03 2.96
N VAL A 167 6.30 -0.10 3.73
CA VAL A 167 7.56 -0.76 3.31
C VAL A 167 7.34 -2.25 3.08
N LEU A 168 6.62 -2.95 3.97
CA LEU A 168 6.31 -4.38 3.80
C LEU A 168 5.49 -4.63 2.52
N MET A 169 4.49 -3.78 2.23
CA MET A 169 3.70 -3.89 0.99
C MET A 169 4.57 -3.67 -0.25
N ILE A 170 5.46 -2.66 -0.23
CA ILE A 170 6.37 -2.39 -1.34
C ILE A 170 7.33 -3.55 -1.53
N MET A 171 7.91 -4.10 -0.47
CA MET A 171 8.78 -5.27 -0.54
C MET A 171 8.05 -6.48 -1.14
N ALA A 172 6.82 -6.75 -0.69
CA ALA A 172 5.99 -7.81 -1.25
C ALA A 172 5.74 -7.60 -2.75
N GLY A 173 5.39 -6.38 -3.15
CA GLY A 173 5.14 -6.03 -4.55
C GLY A 173 6.40 -6.17 -5.42
N VAL A 174 7.55 -5.71 -4.94
CA VAL A 174 8.84 -5.83 -5.65
C VAL A 174 9.21 -7.30 -5.83
N LEU A 175 9.11 -8.11 -4.78
CA LEU A 175 9.38 -9.54 -4.85
C LEU A 175 8.50 -10.21 -5.92
N LEU A 176 7.19 -9.95 -5.92
CA LEU A 176 6.30 -10.50 -6.93
C LEU A 176 6.66 -10.03 -8.34
N CYS A 177 6.92 -8.74 -8.55
CA CYS A 177 7.28 -8.21 -9.87
C CYS A 177 8.62 -8.74 -10.39
N CYS A 178 9.60 -8.97 -9.50
CA CYS A 178 10.91 -9.46 -9.91
C CYS A 178 10.90 -10.96 -10.24
N PHE A 179 10.16 -11.76 -9.48
CA PHE A 179 10.16 -13.21 -9.64
C PHE A 179 9.02 -13.74 -10.52
N SER A 180 7.95 -12.96 -10.74
CA SER A 180 6.84 -13.30 -11.64
C SER A 180 7.04 -12.80 -13.06
N ARG A 181 8.29 -12.58 -13.51
CA ARG A 181 8.51 -12.23 -14.91
C ARG A 181 8.02 -13.38 -15.78
N PRO A 182 7.07 -13.13 -16.72
CA PRO A 182 6.76 -14.11 -17.74
C PRO A 182 8.09 -14.43 -18.40
N ARG A 183 8.41 -15.70 -18.51
CA ARG A 183 9.51 -16.17 -19.35
C ARG A 183 9.20 -15.58 -20.72
N SER A 184 9.87 -14.51 -21.08
CA SER A 184 9.90 -13.99 -22.42
C SER A 184 10.41 -15.14 -23.26
N SER A 185 9.50 -15.90 -23.85
CA SER A 185 9.85 -16.64 -25.05
C SER A 185 10.31 -15.55 -25.97
N SER A 186 11.62 -15.47 -26.17
CA SER A 186 12.20 -14.76 -27.29
C SER A 186 11.43 -15.23 -28.50
N SER A 187 10.45 -14.45 -28.91
CA SER A 187 9.89 -14.55 -30.22
C SER A 187 11.03 -14.12 -31.15
N GLU A 188 11.89 -15.09 -31.39
CA GLU A 188 12.73 -15.11 -32.55
C GLU A 188 11.77 -14.88 -33.72
N GLY A 189 11.78 -13.67 -34.21
CA GLY A 189 11.05 -13.27 -35.39
C GLY A 189 11.54 -14.13 -36.57
N THR A 190 10.94 -15.29 -36.70
CA THR A 190 11.02 -16.06 -37.93
C THR A 190 10.26 -15.23 -38.96
N ALA A 191 11.00 -14.35 -39.63
CA ALA A 191 10.57 -13.76 -40.86
C ALA A 191 10.17 -14.94 -41.77
N LYS A 192 8.87 -15.15 -41.93
CA LYS A 192 8.35 -16.05 -42.95
C LYS A 192 8.73 -15.43 -44.28
N TYR A 193 9.86 -15.90 -44.80
CA TYR A 193 10.24 -15.70 -46.18
C TYR A 193 9.18 -16.43 -47.00
N TYR A 194 8.26 -15.70 -47.59
CA TYR A 194 7.41 -16.21 -48.65
C TYR A 194 8.31 -16.47 -49.88
N SER A 195 8.82 -17.70 -49.98
CA SER A 195 9.37 -18.22 -51.20
C SER A 195 8.22 -18.37 -52.19
N SER A 196 8.06 -17.39 -53.05
CA SER A 196 7.22 -17.44 -54.24
C SER A 196 7.86 -18.43 -55.19
N SER A 197 7.43 -19.70 -55.15
CA SER A 197 7.74 -20.67 -56.20
C SER A 197 6.95 -20.29 -57.45
N ALA A 198 7.58 -19.58 -58.35
CA ALA A 198 7.07 -19.44 -59.69
C ALA A 198 7.13 -20.80 -60.38
N SER A 199 5.97 -21.42 -60.57
CA SER A 199 5.79 -22.58 -61.44
C SER A 199 5.96 -22.18 -62.89
N ALA A 200 7.03 -22.63 -63.52
CA ALA A 200 7.22 -22.52 -64.98
C ALA A 200 6.23 -23.45 -65.72
N PRO A 201 5.63 -23.00 -66.80
CA PRO A 201 4.73 -23.83 -67.61
C PRO A 201 5.52 -24.85 -68.44
N GLY A 202 5.21 -26.14 -68.27
CA GLY A 202 5.73 -27.21 -69.08
C GLY A 202 5.21 -27.13 -70.49
N LYS A 203 6.13 -27.05 -71.42
CA LYS A 203 5.84 -27.21 -72.89
C LYS A 203 5.74 -28.72 -73.21
N ASN A 204 4.53 -29.15 -73.57
CA ASN A 204 4.31 -30.44 -74.20
C ASN A 204 4.77 -30.29 -75.71
N TYR A 205 5.69 -31.13 -76.11
CA TYR A 205 5.88 -31.46 -77.53
C TYR A 205 5.61 -32.92 -77.75
N VAL A 206 4.81 -33.18 -78.80
CA VAL A 206 4.41 -34.43 -79.39
C VAL A 206 5.61 -35.18 -80.00
#